data_d1c44e6f441745e2928ea5f915f25920
#
_entry.id   d1c44e6f441745e2928ea5f915f25920
#
_cell.length_a   1.000
_cell.length_b   1.000
_cell.length_c   1.000
_cell.angle_alpha   90.00
_cell.angle_beta   90.00
_cell.angle_gamma   90.00
#
_symmetry.space_group_name_H-M   'P 1'
#
loop_
_entity.id
_entity.type
_entity.pdbx_description
1 polymer ?
#
loop_
_entity_poly.entity_id
_entity_poly.type
_entity_poly.pdbx_seq_one_letter_code
_entity_poly.pdbx_strand_id
1 'polypeptide(L)'
;MELKNVVLVDGARSAFARGGRGKLVATRLDTAGAQVVRALLDRNPKVKDTMIEDVGLGNVSGKGEFVMLGAVARLAGLPLESCSFSSNRQCGSSMETLHRIVMSIMVGATECGVALGIERMGRGLGGMGGSKKTRVSGFNERWLQQNDTQKAMAHDHHDYFKTPIPDYILGAPPMMPMTQTAQNVVDMFDLSREEMDAFAVRSHQLAAAATERGIYKDEIIPLTVENPVFNEDREWVEEEHGDEILFDKDECIRPDTDAATLASLNPIKGVQSYGQKEVRITAGNSCPTNDGISAALLMSEKKAVQLGLEPLARIRGIGVGGVKPQVMGLGPVVATKKALKHAGLEVGDIDRVEFNEAFAAQVLPSIRELGIAEDKVNVNGGSIALGHPLGATGARLVLAVAHELRRSGNKIGLGTQCIGAGMGISTVIEVMD
;
A
#
# COMPACT_ATOMS: atom_id res chain seq x y z
N MET A 1 10.46 20.56 23.70
CA MET A 1 9.21 20.69 22.92
C MET A 1 8.37 19.48 23.29
N GLU A 2 7.15 19.67 23.77
CA GLU A 2 6.23 18.57 24.04
C GLU A 2 5.59 18.13 22.72
N LEU A 3 5.61 16.83 22.44
CA LEU A 3 5.03 16.28 21.21
C LEU A 3 3.51 16.22 21.33
N LYS A 4 2.81 16.60 20.26
CA LYS A 4 1.35 16.51 20.19
C LYS A 4 0.91 15.10 19.81
N ASN A 5 -0.21 14.63 20.36
CA ASN A 5 -0.91 13.46 19.84
C ASN A 5 -1.56 13.79 18.49
N VAL A 6 -1.54 12.81 17.58
CA VAL A 6 -2.11 12.93 16.24
C VAL A 6 -3.20 11.89 16.05
N VAL A 7 -4.30 12.30 15.47
CA VAL A 7 -5.43 11.42 15.18
C VAL A 7 -5.70 11.33 13.66
N LEU A 8 -6.10 10.15 13.23
CA LEU A 8 -6.76 9.92 11.96
C LEU A 8 -8.22 10.32 12.16
N VAL A 9 -8.60 11.47 11.62
CA VAL A 9 -9.99 11.96 11.71
C VAL A 9 -10.90 11.08 10.86
N ASP A 10 -10.51 10.88 9.61
CA ASP A 10 -11.26 10.13 8.61
C ASP A 10 -10.33 9.76 7.45
N GLY A 11 -10.82 8.96 6.52
CA GLY A 11 -10.11 8.63 5.29
C GLY A 11 -11.06 8.17 4.20
N ALA A 12 -10.59 8.17 2.97
CA ALA A 12 -11.38 7.78 1.81
C ALA A 12 -10.49 7.16 0.74
N ARG A 13 -11.06 6.35 -0.13
CA ARG A 13 -10.39 5.84 -1.32
C ARG A 13 -11.32 5.76 -2.53
N SER A 14 -10.76 5.70 -3.71
CA SER A 14 -11.50 5.20 -4.85
C SER A 14 -11.71 3.69 -4.72
N ALA A 15 -12.63 3.12 -5.45
CA ALA A 15 -12.50 1.73 -5.85
C ALA A 15 -11.17 1.56 -6.61
N PHE A 16 -10.57 0.35 -6.55
CA PHE A 16 -9.33 0.05 -7.26
C PHE A 16 -9.65 -0.60 -8.62
N ALA A 17 -9.10 -0.01 -9.67
CA ALA A 17 -9.30 -0.46 -11.03
C ALA A 17 -8.18 -1.40 -11.48
N ARG A 18 -8.47 -2.28 -12.44
CA ARG A 18 -7.45 -3.08 -13.13
C ARG A 18 -6.53 -2.18 -13.92
N GLY A 19 -5.24 -2.35 -13.74
CA GLY A 19 -4.26 -1.58 -14.50
C GLY A 19 -4.38 -1.81 -16.02
N GLY A 20 -4.50 -0.73 -16.78
CA GLY A 20 -4.57 -0.73 -18.24
C GLY A 20 -5.87 -1.23 -18.87
N ARG A 21 -6.77 -1.82 -18.07
CA ARG A 21 -8.03 -2.42 -18.57
C ARG A 21 -9.22 -2.11 -17.66
N GLY A 22 -9.03 -1.31 -16.63
CA GLY A 22 -10.07 -0.94 -15.66
C GLY A 22 -10.64 0.44 -15.93
N LYS A 23 -11.67 0.77 -15.16
CA LYS A 23 -12.48 1.99 -15.32
C LYS A 23 -11.70 3.29 -15.13
N LEU A 24 -10.54 3.27 -14.47
CA LEU A 24 -9.71 4.47 -14.29
C LEU A 24 -8.75 4.75 -15.45
N VAL A 25 -8.64 3.88 -16.47
CA VAL A 25 -7.63 4.04 -17.53
C VAL A 25 -7.84 5.32 -18.38
N ALA A 26 -9.08 5.72 -18.63
CA ALA A 26 -9.42 6.93 -19.39
C ALA A 26 -9.38 8.21 -18.52
N THR A 27 -9.52 8.10 -17.20
CA THR A 27 -9.67 9.23 -16.30
C THR A 27 -8.31 9.79 -15.86
N ARG A 28 -8.15 11.10 -15.85
CA ARG A 28 -6.97 11.75 -15.23
C ARG A 28 -7.00 11.53 -13.72
N LEU A 29 -5.92 10.97 -13.17
CA LEU A 29 -5.88 10.62 -11.74
C LEU A 29 -5.69 11.82 -10.81
N ASP A 30 -5.17 12.95 -11.29
CA ASP A 30 -5.18 14.20 -10.52
C ASP A 30 -6.61 14.71 -10.28
N THR A 31 -7.47 14.66 -11.33
CA THR A 31 -8.90 14.98 -11.22
C THR A 31 -9.63 13.99 -10.31
N ALA A 32 -9.40 12.70 -10.47
CA ALA A 32 -9.98 11.67 -9.61
C ALA A 32 -9.50 11.82 -8.14
N GLY A 33 -8.22 12.15 -7.93
CA GLY A 33 -7.67 12.43 -6.61
C GLY A 33 -8.34 13.65 -5.94
N ALA A 34 -8.63 14.70 -6.73
CA ALA A 34 -9.35 15.85 -6.25
C ALA A 34 -10.80 15.51 -5.83
N GLN A 35 -11.48 14.64 -6.55
CA GLN A 35 -12.81 14.15 -6.14
C GLN A 35 -12.73 13.42 -4.79
N VAL A 36 -11.73 12.55 -4.58
CA VAL A 36 -11.56 11.83 -3.29
C VAL A 36 -11.30 12.81 -2.15
N VAL A 37 -10.39 13.77 -2.34
CA VAL A 37 -10.07 14.79 -1.32
C VAL A 37 -11.31 15.65 -1.02
N ARG A 38 -12.02 16.11 -2.06
CA ARG A 38 -13.22 16.94 -1.86
C ARG A 38 -14.31 16.20 -1.10
N ALA A 39 -14.63 14.96 -1.52
CA ALA A 39 -15.63 14.15 -0.84
C ALA A 39 -15.24 13.82 0.62
N LEU A 40 -13.94 13.59 0.89
CA LEU A 40 -13.45 13.41 2.26
C LEU A 40 -13.70 14.65 3.12
N LEU A 41 -13.44 15.84 2.60
CA LEU A 41 -13.67 17.10 3.33
C LEU A 41 -15.17 17.42 3.47
N ASP A 42 -15.98 17.17 2.45
CA ASP A 42 -17.42 17.41 2.47
C ASP A 42 -18.15 16.58 3.53
N ARG A 43 -17.70 15.31 3.75
CA ARG A 43 -18.26 14.50 4.83
C ARG A 43 -17.73 14.87 6.23
N ASN A 44 -16.74 15.78 6.30
CA ASN A 44 -16.18 16.32 7.53
C ASN A 44 -16.40 17.86 7.64
N PRO A 45 -17.63 18.39 7.65
CA PRO A 45 -17.93 19.82 7.46
C PRO A 45 -17.43 20.73 8.59
N LYS A 46 -17.07 20.16 9.74
CA LYS A 46 -16.40 20.90 10.83
C LYS A 46 -14.95 21.21 10.52
N VAL A 47 -14.32 20.50 9.59
CA VAL A 47 -12.96 20.76 9.10
C VAL A 47 -13.07 21.69 7.91
N LYS A 48 -12.78 22.97 8.13
CA LYS A 48 -12.84 23.97 7.04
C LYS A 48 -11.63 23.80 6.13
N ASP A 49 -11.79 24.08 4.83
CA ASP A 49 -10.72 23.99 3.83
C ASP A 49 -9.48 24.80 4.25
N THR A 50 -9.68 25.96 4.89
CA THR A 50 -8.61 26.81 5.44
C THR A 50 -7.83 26.21 6.59
N MET A 51 -8.27 25.07 7.15
CA MET A 51 -7.53 24.35 8.18
C MET A 51 -6.55 23.33 7.58
N ILE A 52 -6.65 23.02 6.30
CA ILE A 52 -5.74 22.09 5.62
C ILE A 52 -4.45 22.86 5.27
N GLU A 53 -3.41 22.65 6.06
CA GLU A 53 -2.14 23.35 5.92
C GLU A 53 -1.21 22.65 4.94
N ASP A 54 -1.27 21.31 4.86
CA ASP A 54 -0.37 20.54 4.01
C ASP A 54 -1.07 19.32 3.40
N VAL A 55 -0.74 19.04 2.12
CA VAL A 55 -1.23 17.86 1.37
C VAL A 55 -0.04 17.08 0.84
N GLY A 56 0.22 15.92 1.45
CA GLY A 56 1.27 15.03 0.99
C GLY A 56 0.76 14.08 -0.09
N LEU A 57 1.44 14.00 -1.24
CA LEU A 57 1.11 13.09 -2.33
C LEU A 57 2.13 11.97 -2.46
N GLY A 58 1.71 10.74 -2.18
CA GLY A 58 2.45 9.51 -2.43
C GLY A 58 2.21 8.98 -3.84
N ASN A 59 3.28 8.82 -4.63
CA ASN A 59 3.21 8.31 -5.99
C ASN A 59 4.53 7.67 -6.42
N VAL A 60 4.47 6.61 -7.22
CA VAL A 60 5.64 5.87 -7.71
C VAL A 60 5.88 6.09 -9.19
N SER A 61 4.84 5.93 -9.99
CA SER A 61 4.94 5.90 -11.46
C SER A 61 4.80 7.26 -12.14
N GLY A 62 4.61 8.33 -11.39
CA GLY A 62 4.36 9.73 -11.72
C GLY A 62 4.85 10.27 -13.05
N LYS A 63 4.24 9.83 -14.15
CA LYS A 63 4.48 10.35 -15.48
C LYS A 63 3.58 11.55 -15.77
N GLY A 64 3.92 12.72 -15.25
CA GLY A 64 3.37 13.97 -15.75
C GLY A 64 1.95 14.34 -15.33
N GLU A 65 1.07 13.38 -15.05
CA GLU A 65 -0.33 13.66 -14.73
C GLU A 65 -0.52 14.33 -13.34
N PHE A 66 0.30 13.99 -12.37
CA PHE A 66 0.21 14.50 -10.99
C PHE A 66 1.52 15.08 -10.45
N VAL A 67 2.51 15.25 -11.31
CA VAL A 67 3.83 15.78 -10.94
C VAL A 67 3.79 17.27 -10.61
N MET A 68 2.74 17.98 -11.04
CA MET A 68 2.48 19.35 -10.63
C MET A 68 2.04 19.35 -9.16
N LEU A 69 3.01 19.49 -8.26
CA LEU A 69 2.76 19.68 -6.83
C LEU A 69 1.64 20.68 -6.61
N GLY A 70 0.68 20.29 -5.82
CA GLY A 70 -0.48 21.14 -5.52
C GLY A 70 -1.61 21.07 -6.54
N ALA A 71 -1.47 20.44 -7.71
CA ALA A 71 -2.56 20.33 -8.67
C ALA A 71 -3.80 19.69 -8.04
N VAL A 72 -3.65 18.56 -7.35
CA VAL A 72 -4.76 17.87 -6.68
C VAL A 72 -5.40 18.78 -5.63
N ALA A 73 -4.61 19.46 -4.81
CA ALA A 73 -5.12 20.38 -3.79
C ALA A 73 -5.92 21.53 -4.42
N ARG A 74 -5.41 22.11 -5.52
CA ARG A 74 -6.12 23.20 -6.24
C ARG A 74 -7.39 22.70 -6.93
N LEU A 75 -7.34 21.54 -7.58
CA LEU A 75 -8.51 20.91 -8.20
C LEU A 75 -9.59 20.54 -7.17
N ALA A 76 -9.18 20.18 -5.94
CA ALA A 76 -10.09 19.95 -4.82
C ALA A 76 -10.65 21.25 -4.20
N GLY A 77 -10.24 22.43 -4.68
CA GLY A 77 -10.72 23.72 -4.20
C GLY A 77 -10.06 24.21 -2.90
N LEU A 78 -8.94 23.60 -2.48
CA LEU A 78 -8.23 24.08 -1.29
C LEU A 78 -7.59 25.46 -1.51
N PRO A 79 -7.48 26.29 -0.45
CA PRO A 79 -6.93 27.64 -0.53
C PRO A 79 -5.44 27.63 -0.92
N LEU A 80 -4.94 28.79 -1.37
CA LEU A 80 -3.54 28.93 -1.81
C LEU A 80 -2.53 28.69 -0.68
N GLU A 81 -2.94 28.91 0.55
CA GLU A 81 -2.18 28.72 1.77
C GLU A 81 -1.92 27.24 2.09
N SER A 82 -2.74 26.32 1.56
CA SER A 82 -2.48 24.90 1.68
C SER A 82 -1.24 24.54 0.84
N CYS A 83 -0.15 24.16 1.51
CA CYS A 83 1.06 23.68 0.86
C CYS A 83 0.89 22.26 0.36
N SER A 84 1.84 21.77 -0.43
CA SER A 84 1.87 20.36 -0.81
C SER A 84 3.29 19.88 -1.08
N PHE A 85 3.49 18.59 -0.86
CA PHE A 85 4.74 17.89 -1.18
C PHE A 85 4.45 16.54 -1.82
N SER A 86 5.41 15.97 -2.54
CA SER A 86 5.33 14.60 -3.03
C SER A 86 6.38 13.70 -2.38
N SER A 87 6.06 12.42 -2.28
CA SER A 87 6.94 11.39 -1.75
C SER A 87 6.89 10.14 -2.61
N ASN A 88 8.07 9.59 -2.88
CA ASN A 88 8.22 8.28 -3.50
C ASN A 88 9.04 7.39 -2.57
N ARG A 89 8.36 6.49 -1.87
CA ARG A 89 8.94 5.37 -1.15
C ARG A 89 8.38 4.07 -1.73
N GLN A 90 8.38 3.96 -3.06
CA GLN A 90 7.82 2.81 -3.78
C GLN A 90 6.40 2.47 -3.22
N CYS A 91 6.11 1.19 -2.98
CA CYS A 91 4.81 0.74 -2.44
C CYS A 91 4.37 1.48 -1.17
N GLY A 92 5.31 2.00 -0.38
CA GLY A 92 5.05 2.70 0.89
C GLY A 92 4.71 4.19 0.77
N SER A 93 4.55 4.74 -0.43
CA SER A 93 4.52 6.19 -0.65
C SER A 93 3.41 6.93 0.11
N SER A 94 2.17 6.45 0.14
CA SER A 94 1.10 7.12 0.91
C SER A 94 1.22 6.92 2.43
N MET A 95 1.77 5.80 2.89
CA MET A 95 2.07 5.66 4.31
C MET A 95 3.24 6.56 4.73
N GLU A 96 4.20 6.81 3.84
CA GLU A 96 5.26 7.81 4.06
C GLU A 96 4.69 9.22 4.14
N THR A 97 3.77 9.61 3.26
CA THR A 97 3.12 10.91 3.36
C THR A 97 2.32 11.03 4.65
N LEU A 98 1.63 9.95 5.07
CA LEU A 98 0.96 9.90 6.36
C LEU A 98 1.95 10.12 7.52
N HIS A 99 3.08 9.41 7.53
CA HIS A 99 4.11 9.57 8.56
C HIS A 99 4.68 11.01 8.60
N ARG A 100 4.88 11.63 7.43
CA ARG A 100 5.39 13.02 7.36
C ARG A 100 4.40 14.03 7.90
N ILE A 101 3.12 13.93 7.54
CA ILE A 101 2.05 14.76 8.10
C ILE A 101 1.94 14.54 9.61
N VAL A 102 1.97 13.27 10.08
CA VAL A 102 1.98 12.93 11.51
C VAL A 102 3.15 13.62 12.23
N MET A 103 4.38 13.47 11.72
CA MET A 103 5.55 14.10 12.33
C MET A 103 5.45 15.63 12.34
N SER A 104 4.95 16.25 11.26
CA SER A 104 4.72 17.71 11.18
C SER A 104 3.75 18.20 12.26
N ILE A 105 2.64 17.45 12.46
CA ILE A 105 1.67 17.77 13.51
C ILE A 105 2.25 17.51 14.90
N MET A 106 2.97 16.39 15.11
CA MET A 106 3.59 16.07 16.42
C MET A 106 4.51 17.19 16.91
N VAL A 107 5.34 17.75 16.02
CA VAL A 107 6.26 18.85 16.39
C VAL A 107 5.59 20.22 16.34
N GLY A 108 4.31 20.30 15.96
CA GLY A 108 3.53 21.55 15.93
C GLY A 108 3.86 22.48 14.75
N ALA A 109 4.47 21.97 13.69
CA ALA A 109 4.70 22.72 12.45
C ALA A 109 3.39 22.91 11.66
N THR A 110 2.46 21.96 11.75
CA THR A 110 1.09 22.03 11.22
C THR A 110 0.09 21.51 12.26
N GLU A 111 -1.20 21.85 12.10
CA GLU A 111 -2.29 21.32 12.95
C GLU A 111 -3.16 20.29 12.22
N CYS A 112 -3.26 20.39 10.88
CA CYS A 112 -4.13 19.57 10.06
C CYS A 112 -3.53 19.37 8.67
N GLY A 113 -3.65 18.14 8.13
CA GLY A 113 -3.18 17.84 6.78
C GLY A 113 -3.83 16.60 6.19
N VAL A 114 -3.66 16.43 4.88
CA VAL A 114 -4.14 15.28 4.12
C VAL A 114 -2.97 14.48 3.58
N ALA A 115 -2.91 13.21 3.95
CA ALA A 115 -2.01 12.24 3.33
C ALA A 115 -2.73 11.53 2.18
N LEU A 116 -2.28 11.75 0.96
CA LEU A 116 -2.88 11.24 -0.27
C LEU A 116 -1.93 10.25 -0.94
N GLY A 117 -2.48 9.23 -1.57
CA GLY A 117 -1.77 8.33 -2.47
C GLY A 117 -2.51 8.17 -3.78
N ILE A 118 -1.79 8.30 -4.88
CA ILE A 118 -2.33 8.12 -6.24
C ILE A 118 -1.38 7.21 -7.00
N GLU A 119 -1.92 6.21 -7.70
CA GLU A 119 -1.09 5.36 -8.53
C GLU A 119 -1.77 4.99 -9.83
N ARG A 120 -0.98 5.00 -10.90
CA ARG A 120 -1.36 4.51 -12.22
C ARG A 120 -0.31 3.51 -12.71
N MET A 121 -0.60 2.23 -12.53
CA MET A 121 0.27 1.17 -13.03
C MET A 121 -0.11 0.73 -14.44
N GLY A 122 -1.33 0.99 -14.87
CA GLY A 122 -1.90 0.47 -16.09
C GLY A 122 -1.32 1.03 -17.39
N ARG A 123 -0.71 2.22 -17.37
CA ARG A 123 -0.01 2.82 -18.52
C ARG A 123 1.50 2.52 -18.52
N GLY A 124 1.91 1.49 -17.81
CA GLY A 124 3.31 1.09 -17.61
C GLY A 124 4.01 1.92 -16.54
N LEU A 125 4.84 1.25 -15.74
CA LEU A 125 5.77 1.89 -14.83
C LEU A 125 6.84 2.61 -15.67
N GLY A 126 6.54 3.83 -16.07
CA GLY A 126 7.38 4.59 -16.98
C GLY A 126 8.70 4.99 -16.38
N GLY A 127 9.65 4.17 -16.52
CA GLY A 127 11.03 4.37 -16.08
C GLY A 127 11.79 3.07 -15.95
N MET A 128 11.10 1.94 -15.80
CA MET A 128 11.78 0.64 -15.69
C MET A 128 11.77 -0.19 -16.97
N GLY A 129 11.10 0.20 -18.05
CA GLY A 129 11.02 -0.67 -19.22
C GLY A 129 10.70 -0.10 -20.60
N GLY A 130 10.55 1.20 -20.83
CA GLY A 130 9.95 1.66 -22.07
C GLY A 130 10.54 2.84 -22.83
N SER A 131 11.63 3.48 -22.41
CA SER A 131 12.29 4.51 -23.21
C SER A 131 13.62 4.02 -23.78
N LYS A 132 13.99 4.49 -24.98
CA LYS A 132 15.32 4.26 -25.55
C LYS A 132 16.36 4.47 -24.45
N LYS A 133 17.19 3.45 -24.19
CA LYS A 133 18.30 3.53 -23.23
C LYS A 133 19.15 4.75 -23.58
N THR A 134 19.10 5.77 -22.76
CA THR A 134 20.04 6.87 -22.81
C THR A 134 21.23 6.56 -21.89
N ARG A 135 22.37 7.22 -22.11
CA ARG A 135 23.60 7.02 -21.33
C ARG A 135 23.42 7.24 -19.82
N VAL A 136 22.33 7.90 -19.41
CA VAL A 136 21.96 8.21 -18.02
C VAL A 136 20.67 7.53 -17.58
N SER A 137 20.09 6.66 -18.41
CA SER A 137 18.90 5.87 -18.06
C SER A 137 19.32 4.46 -17.66
N GLY A 138 18.74 3.96 -16.59
CA GLY A 138 19.02 2.65 -16.04
C GLY A 138 19.59 2.70 -14.63
N PHE A 139 19.95 1.54 -14.10
CA PHE A 139 20.58 1.44 -12.79
C PHE A 139 22.05 1.84 -12.85
N ASN A 140 22.53 2.47 -11.80
CA ASN A 140 23.93 2.82 -11.67
C ASN A 140 24.78 1.53 -11.61
N GLU A 141 25.59 1.31 -12.65
CA GLU A 141 26.43 0.10 -12.75
C GLU A 141 27.37 -0.07 -11.57
N ARG A 142 27.87 1.03 -10.99
CA ARG A 142 28.70 0.98 -9.77
C ARG A 142 27.95 0.39 -8.59
N TRP A 143 26.65 0.64 -8.48
CA TRP A 143 25.81 0.05 -7.43
C TRP A 143 25.62 -1.46 -7.64
N LEU A 144 25.47 -1.90 -8.88
CA LEU A 144 25.40 -3.33 -9.21
C LEU A 144 26.73 -4.06 -8.92
N GLN A 145 27.87 -3.37 -9.12
CA GLN A 145 29.22 -3.89 -8.84
C GLN A 145 29.56 -3.92 -7.35
N GLN A 146 28.85 -3.15 -6.51
CA GLN A 146 29.09 -3.12 -5.05
C GLN A 146 28.48 -4.31 -4.29
N ASN A 147 28.00 -5.33 -4.98
CA ASN A 147 27.35 -6.50 -4.35
C ASN A 147 28.25 -7.16 -3.29
N ASP A 148 29.57 -7.24 -3.52
CA ASP A 148 30.49 -7.84 -2.57
C ASP A 148 30.75 -6.94 -1.34
N THR A 149 30.81 -5.63 -1.54
CA THR A 149 30.89 -4.65 -0.42
C THR A 149 29.60 -4.68 0.39
N GLN A 150 28.43 -4.82 -0.24
CA GLN A 150 27.15 -4.95 0.45
C GLN A 150 27.00 -6.27 1.20
N LYS A 151 27.60 -7.37 0.70
CA LYS A 151 27.72 -8.63 1.45
C LYS A 151 28.53 -8.45 2.74
N ALA A 152 29.67 -7.75 2.65
CA ALA A 152 30.51 -7.46 3.80
C ALA A 152 29.87 -6.46 4.80
N MET A 153 29.07 -5.52 4.30
CA MET A 153 28.28 -4.58 5.12
C MET A 153 26.99 -5.16 5.65
N ALA A 154 26.67 -6.39 5.28
CA ALA A 154 25.48 -7.09 5.73
C ALA A 154 25.63 -7.55 7.17
N HIS A 155 25.90 -6.60 8.07
CA HIS A 155 25.82 -6.88 9.50
C HIS A 155 24.43 -7.42 9.83
N ASP A 156 24.47 -8.64 10.26
CA ASP A 156 23.52 -9.32 11.14
C ASP A 156 22.09 -8.77 11.17
N HIS A 157 21.34 -9.05 10.10
CA HIS A 157 19.87 -9.06 10.22
C HIS A 157 19.38 -10.22 11.12
N HIS A 158 20.32 -10.97 11.72
CA HIS A 158 20.02 -12.05 12.66
C HIS A 158 19.15 -11.59 13.83
N ASP A 159 19.26 -10.30 14.24
CA ASP A 159 18.44 -9.74 15.31
C ASP A 159 16.96 -9.52 14.92
N TYR A 160 16.65 -9.50 13.61
CA TYR A 160 15.30 -9.22 13.13
C TYR A 160 14.54 -10.47 12.71
N PHE A 161 15.23 -11.50 12.22
CA PHE A 161 14.62 -12.72 11.71
C PHE A 161 15.03 -13.94 12.53
N LYS A 162 14.05 -14.82 12.81
CA LYS A 162 14.30 -16.12 13.42
C LYS A 162 14.97 -17.07 12.40
N THR A 163 14.64 -16.88 11.11
CA THR A 163 15.15 -17.68 10.01
C THR A 163 16.30 -16.96 9.30
N PRO A 164 17.52 -17.50 9.25
CA PRO A 164 18.65 -16.88 8.56
C PRO A 164 18.45 -16.84 7.04
N ILE A 165 18.95 -15.77 6.40
CA ILE A 165 18.92 -15.65 4.94
C ILE A 165 20.03 -16.55 4.35
N PRO A 166 19.70 -17.53 3.49
CA PRO A 166 20.68 -18.43 2.91
C PRO A 166 21.69 -17.74 1.99
N ASP A 167 22.92 -18.26 1.93
CA ASP A 167 24.02 -17.69 1.12
C ASP A 167 23.68 -17.61 -0.37
N TYR A 168 22.95 -18.57 -0.92
CA TYR A 168 22.52 -18.55 -2.32
C TYR A 168 21.58 -17.38 -2.63
N ILE A 169 20.80 -16.90 -1.66
CA ILE A 169 19.97 -15.70 -1.78
C ILE A 169 20.85 -14.44 -1.62
N LEU A 170 21.74 -14.43 -0.64
CA LEU A 170 22.68 -13.30 -0.43
C LEU A 170 23.60 -13.09 -1.62
N GLY A 171 23.93 -14.17 -2.35
CA GLY A 171 24.71 -14.14 -3.58
C GLY A 171 23.97 -13.60 -4.81
N ALA A 172 22.64 -13.54 -4.78
CA ALA A 172 21.84 -13.05 -5.89
C ALA A 172 21.95 -11.53 -6.08
N PRO A 173 21.71 -11.00 -7.31
CA PRO A 173 21.75 -9.56 -7.57
C PRO A 173 20.82 -8.78 -6.62
N PRO A 174 21.23 -7.61 -6.13
CA PRO A 174 20.39 -6.79 -5.23
C PRO A 174 19.19 -6.15 -5.94
N MET A 175 19.25 -6.04 -7.28
CA MET A 175 18.14 -5.54 -8.11
C MET A 175 17.53 -6.68 -8.92
N MET A 176 16.29 -6.96 -8.61
CA MET A 176 15.54 -8.02 -9.28
C MET A 176 14.05 -7.66 -9.32
N PRO A 177 13.26 -8.29 -10.21
CA PRO A 177 11.80 -8.16 -10.20
C PRO A 177 11.22 -8.60 -8.85
N MET A 178 10.10 -7.96 -8.44
CA MET A 178 9.45 -8.28 -7.16
C MET A 178 9.00 -9.74 -7.07
N THR A 179 8.60 -10.33 -8.19
CA THR A 179 8.28 -11.76 -8.29
C THR A 179 9.48 -12.67 -7.97
N GLN A 180 10.69 -12.24 -8.33
CA GLN A 180 11.92 -12.97 -7.96
C GLN A 180 12.18 -12.87 -6.46
N THR A 181 12.00 -11.68 -5.86
CA THR A 181 12.16 -11.53 -4.41
C THR A 181 11.14 -12.38 -3.64
N ALA A 182 9.93 -12.52 -4.17
CA ALA A 182 8.91 -13.40 -3.60
C ALA A 182 9.34 -14.87 -3.65
N GLN A 183 9.89 -15.34 -4.78
CA GLN A 183 10.41 -16.70 -4.88
C GLN A 183 11.60 -16.94 -3.94
N ASN A 184 12.47 -15.96 -3.75
CA ASN A 184 13.55 -16.07 -2.76
C ASN A 184 13.02 -16.32 -1.34
N VAL A 185 11.92 -15.67 -0.98
CA VAL A 185 11.26 -15.89 0.31
C VAL A 185 10.61 -17.29 0.35
N VAL A 186 10.01 -17.76 -0.76
CA VAL A 186 9.55 -19.15 -0.87
C VAL A 186 10.67 -20.13 -0.62
N ASP A 187 11.83 -19.93 -1.25
CA ASP A 187 13.00 -20.80 -1.10
C ASP A 187 13.54 -20.80 0.34
N MET A 188 13.57 -19.62 0.96
CA MET A 188 14.08 -19.42 2.32
C MET A 188 13.22 -20.13 3.38
N PHE A 189 11.89 -20.09 3.24
CA PHE A 189 10.94 -20.64 4.22
C PHE A 189 10.32 -21.96 3.79
N ASP A 190 10.69 -22.47 2.63
CA ASP A 190 10.13 -23.68 2.01
C ASP A 190 8.59 -23.68 1.93
N LEU A 191 8.03 -22.54 1.54
CA LEU A 191 6.58 -22.38 1.43
C LEU A 191 6.01 -23.27 0.33
N SER A 192 4.96 -24.02 0.62
CA SER A 192 4.29 -24.83 -0.39
C SER A 192 3.44 -23.95 -1.33
N ARG A 193 3.18 -24.45 -2.53
CA ARG A 193 2.27 -23.82 -3.49
C ARG A 193 0.85 -23.78 -2.93
N GLU A 194 0.43 -24.87 -2.33
CA GLU A 194 -0.90 -25.09 -1.77
C GLU A 194 -1.22 -24.09 -0.64
N GLU A 195 -0.26 -23.87 0.26
CA GLU A 195 -0.44 -22.93 1.37
C GLU A 195 -0.57 -21.49 0.87
N MET A 196 0.21 -21.08 -0.14
CA MET A 196 0.12 -19.76 -0.74
C MET A 196 -1.19 -19.56 -1.52
N ASP A 197 -1.62 -20.58 -2.26
CA ASP A 197 -2.87 -20.56 -3.01
C ASP A 197 -4.08 -20.56 -2.04
N ALA A 198 -4.03 -21.31 -0.93
CA ALA A 198 -5.07 -21.26 0.11
C ALA A 198 -5.21 -19.87 0.73
N PHE A 199 -4.10 -19.18 1.00
CA PHE A 199 -4.11 -17.81 1.47
C PHE A 199 -4.74 -16.86 0.44
N ALA A 200 -4.44 -17.04 -0.85
CA ALA A 200 -5.02 -16.24 -1.93
C ALA A 200 -6.54 -16.48 -2.10
N VAL A 201 -6.98 -17.72 -2.02
CA VAL A 201 -8.42 -18.08 -1.99
C VAL A 201 -9.11 -17.37 -0.83
N ARG A 202 -8.54 -17.45 0.38
CA ARG A 202 -9.05 -16.76 1.57
C ARG A 202 -9.19 -15.25 1.33
N SER A 203 -8.18 -14.60 0.73
CA SER A 203 -8.22 -13.17 0.43
C SER A 203 -9.42 -12.82 -0.45
N HIS A 204 -9.65 -13.55 -1.54
CA HIS A 204 -10.78 -13.34 -2.45
C HIS A 204 -12.14 -13.59 -1.80
N GLN A 205 -12.28 -14.68 -1.06
CA GLN A 205 -13.53 -15.04 -0.38
C GLN A 205 -13.92 -14.01 0.68
N LEU A 206 -12.96 -13.58 1.51
CA LEU A 206 -13.18 -12.55 2.51
C LEU A 206 -13.52 -11.19 1.87
N ALA A 207 -12.86 -10.80 0.77
CA ALA A 207 -13.15 -9.57 0.06
C ALA A 207 -14.56 -9.61 -0.58
N ALA A 208 -14.97 -10.73 -1.15
CA ALA A 208 -16.31 -10.91 -1.69
C ALA A 208 -17.36 -10.78 -0.60
N ALA A 209 -17.21 -11.51 0.50
CA ALA A 209 -18.12 -11.44 1.65
C ALA A 209 -18.17 -10.03 2.28
N ALA A 210 -17.04 -9.32 2.35
CA ALA A 210 -16.99 -7.94 2.82
C ALA A 210 -17.75 -6.99 1.88
N THR A 211 -17.63 -7.20 0.57
CA THR A 211 -18.37 -6.43 -0.44
C THR A 211 -19.88 -6.62 -0.28
N GLU A 212 -20.36 -7.86 -0.13
CA GLU A 212 -21.77 -8.18 0.09
C GLU A 212 -22.31 -7.55 1.37
N ARG A 213 -21.52 -7.57 2.45
CA ARG A 213 -21.87 -6.91 3.71
C ARG A 213 -21.80 -5.38 3.66
N GLY A 214 -21.28 -4.80 2.58
CA GLY A 214 -21.15 -3.36 2.41
C GLY A 214 -20.02 -2.72 3.23
N ILE A 215 -19.04 -3.52 3.69
CA ILE A 215 -17.90 -3.07 4.54
C ILE A 215 -17.12 -1.93 3.87
N TYR A 216 -16.91 -2.01 2.56
CA TYR A 216 -16.11 -1.01 1.85
C TYR A 216 -16.83 0.30 1.55
N LYS A 217 -18.15 0.41 1.84
CA LYS A 217 -18.90 1.66 1.68
C LYS A 217 -18.40 2.79 2.60
N ASP A 218 -17.80 2.42 3.73
CA ASP A 218 -17.21 3.38 4.66
C ASP A 218 -15.91 4.01 4.10
N GLU A 219 -15.25 3.30 3.17
CA GLU A 219 -13.96 3.68 2.59
C GLU A 219 -14.09 4.27 1.19
N ILE A 220 -14.92 3.64 0.33
CA ILE A 220 -15.00 3.97 -1.09
C ILE A 220 -15.86 5.20 -1.31
N ILE A 221 -15.26 6.21 -1.95
CA ILE A 221 -15.97 7.33 -2.55
C ILE A 221 -16.30 6.96 -4.00
N PRO A 222 -17.57 6.93 -4.38
CA PRO A 222 -17.95 6.77 -5.79
C PRO A 222 -17.38 7.92 -6.63
N LEU A 223 -16.67 7.59 -7.69
CA LEU A 223 -16.09 8.59 -8.61
C LEU A 223 -16.90 8.67 -9.89
N THR A 224 -17.16 9.87 -10.36
CA THR A 224 -17.60 10.08 -11.73
C THR A 224 -16.41 10.00 -12.66
N VAL A 225 -16.41 9.02 -13.57
CA VAL A 225 -15.32 8.73 -14.49
C VAL A 225 -15.84 8.48 -15.89
N GLU A 226 -15.01 8.73 -16.88
CA GLU A 226 -15.30 8.34 -18.26
C GLU A 226 -15.21 6.82 -18.40
N ASN A 227 -16.23 6.20 -19.02
CA ASN A 227 -16.23 4.77 -19.30
C ASN A 227 -15.24 4.50 -20.46
N PRO A 228 -14.12 3.78 -20.23
CA PRO A 228 -13.12 3.59 -21.27
C PRO A 228 -13.66 2.71 -22.42
N VAL A 229 -13.31 3.07 -23.63
CA VAL A 229 -13.57 2.28 -24.84
C VAL A 229 -12.38 1.37 -25.11
N PHE A 230 -12.63 0.11 -25.46
CA PHE A 230 -11.62 -0.90 -25.75
C PHE A 230 -11.83 -1.48 -27.17
N ASN A 231 -10.73 -1.70 -27.88
CA ASN A 231 -10.74 -2.41 -29.16
C ASN A 231 -10.95 -3.93 -28.96
N GLU A 232 -10.97 -4.68 -30.08
CA GLU A 232 -11.14 -6.14 -30.08
C GLU A 232 -10.03 -6.88 -29.31
N ASP A 233 -8.80 -6.32 -29.29
CA ASP A 233 -7.67 -6.84 -28.53
C ASP A 233 -7.71 -6.47 -27.03
N ARG A 234 -8.77 -5.79 -26.59
CA ARG A 234 -8.95 -5.27 -25.23
C ARG A 234 -7.89 -4.25 -24.81
N GLU A 235 -7.39 -3.48 -25.77
CA GLU A 235 -6.55 -2.32 -25.53
C GLU A 235 -7.42 -1.07 -25.49
N TRP A 236 -7.11 -0.16 -24.58
CA TRP A 236 -7.82 1.11 -24.45
C TRP A 236 -7.53 2.00 -25.66
N VAL A 237 -8.60 2.56 -26.23
CA VAL A 237 -8.55 3.48 -27.38
C VAL A 237 -8.62 4.90 -26.84
N GLU A 238 -7.48 5.61 -26.86
CA GLU A 238 -7.33 6.93 -26.21
C GLU A 238 -8.19 8.01 -26.89
N GLU A 239 -8.44 7.88 -28.17
CA GLU A 239 -9.19 8.85 -28.99
C GLU A 239 -10.71 8.67 -28.91
N GLU A 240 -11.18 7.57 -28.31
CA GLU A 240 -12.60 7.29 -28.18
C GLU A 240 -13.08 7.55 -26.74
N HIS A 241 -14.15 8.32 -26.63
CA HIS A 241 -14.74 8.75 -25.38
C HIS A 241 -16.07 8.05 -25.12
N GLY A 242 -16.19 7.40 -23.97
CA GLY A 242 -17.44 6.81 -23.53
C GLY A 242 -18.25 7.75 -22.63
N ASP A 243 -19.45 7.32 -22.26
CA ASP A 243 -20.30 8.05 -21.33
C ASP A 243 -19.67 8.16 -19.93
N GLU A 244 -20.06 9.17 -19.17
CA GLU A 244 -19.73 9.24 -17.76
C GLU A 244 -20.44 8.13 -16.98
N ILE A 245 -19.72 7.45 -16.11
CA ILE A 245 -20.22 6.40 -15.23
C ILE A 245 -19.82 6.64 -13.79
N LEU A 246 -20.56 6.04 -12.86
CA LEU A 246 -20.18 5.98 -11.46
C LEU A 246 -19.28 4.75 -11.23
N PHE A 247 -18.08 4.96 -10.69
CA PHE A 247 -17.14 3.91 -10.35
C PHE A 247 -16.99 3.79 -8.82
N ASP A 248 -17.57 2.70 -8.26
CA ASP A 248 -17.72 2.48 -6.83
C ASP A 248 -17.38 1.06 -6.35
N LYS A 249 -16.84 0.20 -7.24
CA LYS A 249 -16.53 -1.21 -6.92
C LYS A 249 -15.13 -1.61 -7.34
N ASP A 250 -14.40 -2.26 -6.44
CA ASP A 250 -13.10 -2.86 -6.73
C ASP A 250 -13.21 -3.93 -7.82
N GLU A 251 -12.41 -3.82 -8.88
CA GLU A 251 -12.58 -4.65 -10.09
C GLU A 251 -11.85 -5.99 -10.04
N CYS A 252 -10.99 -6.24 -9.05
CA CYS A 252 -10.13 -7.42 -9.05
C CYS A 252 -10.64 -8.57 -8.18
N ILE A 253 -11.67 -8.34 -7.37
CA ILE A 253 -12.28 -9.39 -6.53
C ILE A 253 -12.88 -10.49 -7.43
N ARG A 254 -12.55 -11.75 -7.11
CA ARG A 254 -13.03 -12.94 -7.82
C ARG A 254 -13.69 -13.88 -6.82
N PRO A 255 -15.00 -13.76 -6.61
CA PRO A 255 -15.71 -14.54 -5.58
C PRO A 255 -15.64 -16.06 -5.81
N ASP A 256 -15.53 -16.48 -7.07
CA ASP A 256 -15.51 -17.90 -7.46
C ASP A 256 -14.08 -18.51 -7.43
N THR A 257 -13.10 -17.79 -6.88
CA THR A 257 -11.72 -18.31 -6.77
C THR A 257 -11.68 -19.49 -5.80
N ASP A 258 -11.17 -20.63 -6.27
CA ASP A 258 -10.97 -21.85 -5.50
C ASP A 258 -9.56 -22.40 -5.67
N ALA A 259 -9.23 -23.41 -4.85
CA ALA A 259 -7.91 -24.06 -4.86
C ALA A 259 -7.60 -24.73 -6.20
N ALA A 260 -8.59 -25.35 -6.86
CA ALA A 260 -8.40 -26.03 -8.14
C ALA A 260 -8.04 -25.04 -9.27
N THR A 261 -8.75 -23.90 -9.30
CA THR A 261 -8.46 -22.81 -10.23
C THR A 261 -7.04 -22.28 -10.05
N LEU A 262 -6.62 -22.02 -8.81
CA LEU A 262 -5.28 -21.49 -8.55
C LEU A 262 -4.19 -22.51 -8.84
N ALA A 263 -4.38 -23.78 -8.48
CA ALA A 263 -3.45 -24.87 -8.77
C ALA A 263 -3.19 -25.05 -10.28
N SER A 264 -4.16 -24.72 -11.15
CA SER A 264 -4.02 -24.78 -12.60
C SER A 264 -3.14 -23.69 -13.20
N LEU A 265 -2.80 -22.64 -12.45
CA LEU A 265 -2.03 -21.52 -12.95
C LEU A 265 -0.54 -21.85 -13.06
N ASN A 266 0.05 -21.47 -14.19
CA ASN A 266 1.48 -21.63 -14.41
C ASN A 266 2.30 -20.67 -13.54
N PRO A 267 3.51 -21.07 -13.13
CA PRO A 267 4.49 -20.18 -12.53
C PRO A 267 4.80 -18.95 -13.41
N ILE A 268 5.11 -17.83 -12.78
CA ILE A 268 5.46 -16.59 -13.49
C ILE A 268 6.76 -16.81 -14.28
N LYS A 269 6.70 -16.50 -15.58
CA LYS A 269 7.85 -16.64 -16.49
C LYS A 269 9.00 -15.72 -16.07
N GLY A 270 10.24 -16.22 -16.21
CA GLY A 270 11.45 -15.46 -15.90
C GLY A 270 11.82 -15.41 -14.43
N VAL A 271 11.04 -16.04 -13.55
CA VAL A 271 11.38 -16.31 -12.15
C VAL A 271 12.16 -17.62 -12.08
N GLN A 272 13.13 -17.69 -11.20
CA GLN A 272 13.93 -18.90 -10.94
C GLN A 272 14.10 -19.13 -9.44
N SER A 273 14.27 -20.37 -9.04
CA SER A 273 14.63 -20.70 -7.66
C SER A 273 16.14 -20.76 -7.52
N TYR A 274 16.72 -19.90 -6.72
CA TYR A 274 18.15 -19.96 -6.37
C TYR A 274 18.46 -21.15 -5.44
N GLY A 275 17.45 -21.65 -4.72
CA GLY A 275 17.52 -22.88 -3.92
C GLY A 275 17.38 -24.17 -4.75
N GLN A 276 17.36 -24.06 -6.09
CA GLN A 276 17.19 -25.19 -7.03
C GLN A 276 15.89 -25.99 -6.79
N LYS A 277 14.85 -25.29 -6.30
CA LYS A 277 13.51 -25.84 -6.08
C LYS A 277 12.58 -25.45 -7.23
N GLU A 278 11.35 -25.90 -7.16
CA GLU A 278 10.30 -25.49 -8.09
C GLU A 278 9.88 -24.03 -7.86
N VAL A 279 9.60 -23.31 -8.97
CA VAL A 279 9.02 -21.97 -8.91
C VAL A 279 7.55 -22.06 -8.56
N ARG A 280 7.14 -21.43 -7.44
CA ARG A 280 5.80 -21.54 -6.87
C ARG A 280 4.99 -20.23 -6.93
N ILE A 281 5.60 -19.14 -7.42
CA ILE A 281 4.93 -17.84 -7.57
C ILE A 281 4.11 -17.81 -8.86
N THR A 282 2.82 -17.48 -8.74
CA THR A 282 1.87 -17.38 -9.86
C THR A 282 1.11 -16.07 -9.82
N ALA A 283 0.36 -15.78 -10.88
CA ALA A 283 -0.57 -14.64 -10.87
C ALA A 283 -1.69 -14.78 -9.83
N GLY A 284 -2.02 -16.02 -9.41
CA GLY A 284 -3.08 -16.28 -8.44
C GLY A 284 -2.67 -16.01 -7.00
N ASN A 285 -1.38 -16.17 -6.64
CA ASN A 285 -0.87 -15.92 -5.28
C ASN A 285 -0.08 -14.60 -5.17
N SER A 286 -0.31 -13.69 -6.13
CA SER A 286 0.29 -12.36 -6.25
C SER A 286 -0.79 -11.30 -6.42
N CYS A 287 -0.53 -10.07 -5.94
CA CYS A 287 -1.44 -8.96 -6.20
C CYS A 287 -1.48 -8.60 -7.69
N PRO A 288 -2.64 -8.15 -8.21
CA PRO A 288 -2.75 -7.63 -9.57
C PRO A 288 -2.11 -6.23 -9.71
N THR A 289 -1.94 -5.80 -10.96
CA THR A 289 -1.57 -4.42 -11.30
C THR A 289 -2.81 -3.54 -11.25
N ASN A 290 -2.75 -2.40 -10.55
CA ASN A 290 -3.92 -1.57 -10.28
C ASN A 290 -3.66 -0.08 -10.42
N ASP A 291 -4.76 0.65 -10.70
CA ASP A 291 -4.86 2.09 -10.59
C ASP A 291 -5.78 2.44 -9.42
N GLY A 292 -5.47 3.47 -8.65
CA GLY A 292 -6.28 3.85 -7.50
C GLY A 292 -5.77 5.02 -6.68
N ILE A 293 -6.64 5.49 -5.81
CA ILE A 293 -6.43 6.67 -4.95
C ILE A 293 -6.83 6.32 -3.52
N SER A 294 -6.11 6.85 -2.53
CA SER A 294 -6.50 6.84 -1.12
C SER A 294 -6.09 8.13 -0.42
N ALA A 295 -6.86 8.57 0.55
CA ALA A 295 -6.60 9.77 1.34
C ALA A 295 -6.88 9.54 2.81
N ALA A 296 -6.10 10.16 3.69
CA ALA A 296 -6.27 10.16 5.14
C ALA A 296 -6.22 11.61 5.65
N LEU A 297 -7.22 12.01 6.42
CA LEU A 297 -7.31 13.32 7.07
C LEU A 297 -6.72 13.21 8.48
N LEU A 298 -5.66 13.93 8.74
CA LEU A 298 -4.90 13.91 9.99
C LEU A 298 -4.97 15.25 10.69
N MET A 299 -5.05 15.22 12.01
CA MET A 299 -5.15 16.43 12.84
C MET A 299 -4.50 16.22 14.20
N SER A 300 -4.09 17.31 14.89
CA SER A 300 -3.73 17.19 16.29
C SER A 300 -4.97 16.79 17.12
N GLU A 301 -4.79 15.90 18.07
CA GLU A 301 -5.90 15.44 18.94
C GLU A 301 -6.60 16.61 19.64
N LYS A 302 -5.81 17.56 20.12
CA LYS A 302 -6.33 18.79 20.75
C LYS A 302 -7.28 19.55 19.83
N LYS A 303 -6.91 19.68 18.55
CA LYS A 303 -7.74 20.38 17.55
C LYS A 303 -9.00 19.60 17.23
N ALA A 304 -8.90 18.27 17.10
CA ALA A 304 -10.05 17.40 16.88
C ALA A 304 -11.08 17.52 18.02
N VAL A 305 -10.62 17.48 19.26
CA VAL A 305 -11.47 17.70 20.45
C VAL A 305 -12.13 19.09 20.44
N GLN A 306 -11.38 20.15 20.13
CA GLN A 306 -11.93 21.51 20.03
C GLN A 306 -13.03 21.62 18.98
N LEU A 307 -12.96 20.88 17.91
CA LEU A 307 -13.96 20.83 16.84
C LEU A 307 -15.12 19.88 17.17
N GLY A 308 -15.03 19.11 18.26
CA GLY A 308 -16.01 18.09 18.61
C GLY A 308 -16.09 16.99 17.55
N LEU A 309 -14.93 16.59 17.01
CA LEU A 309 -14.80 15.48 16.08
C LEU A 309 -14.66 14.15 16.86
N GLU A 310 -15.08 13.07 16.22
CA GLU A 310 -14.88 11.69 16.70
C GLU A 310 -13.90 10.98 15.76
N PRO A 311 -12.58 11.13 15.95
CA PRO A 311 -11.58 10.54 15.08
C PRO A 311 -11.69 9.01 15.01
N LEU A 312 -11.32 8.42 13.88
CA LEU A 312 -11.30 6.98 13.71
C LEU A 312 -10.30 6.30 14.66
N ALA A 313 -9.10 6.88 14.81
CA ALA A 313 -8.07 6.34 15.68
C ALA A 313 -6.99 7.38 16.00
N ARG A 314 -6.21 7.14 17.06
CA ARG A 314 -4.95 7.82 17.37
C ARG A 314 -3.79 7.09 16.70
N ILE A 315 -2.84 7.82 16.15
CA ILE A 315 -1.56 7.25 15.67
C ILE A 315 -0.67 7.01 16.90
N ARG A 316 -0.33 5.76 17.17
CA ARG A 316 0.48 5.36 18.35
C ARG A 316 1.95 5.19 18.01
N GLY A 317 2.22 4.65 16.83
CA GLY A 317 3.59 4.38 16.43
C GLY A 317 3.77 4.32 14.93
N ILE A 318 4.94 4.75 14.49
CA ILE A 318 5.36 4.68 13.09
C ILE A 318 6.72 4.01 13.00
N GLY A 319 6.96 3.23 11.96
CA GLY A 319 8.22 2.51 11.77
C GLY A 319 8.57 2.31 10.31
N VAL A 320 9.84 2.50 9.98
CA VAL A 320 10.42 2.17 8.67
C VAL A 320 11.64 1.29 8.89
N GLY A 321 11.74 0.21 8.13
CA GLY A 321 12.83 -0.76 8.24
C GLY A 321 13.48 -1.07 6.91
N GLY A 322 14.80 -1.32 6.90
CA GLY A 322 15.53 -1.83 5.75
C GLY A 322 15.87 -3.31 5.94
N VAL A 323 15.83 -4.06 4.87
CA VAL A 323 16.25 -5.46 4.78
C VAL A 323 17.05 -5.69 3.50
N LYS A 324 17.64 -6.86 3.32
CA LYS A 324 18.26 -7.21 2.04
C LYS A 324 17.26 -7.11 0.90
N PRO A 325 17.59 -6.43 -0.20
CA PRO A 325 16.68 -6.27 -1.34
C PRO A 325 16.15 -7.60 -1.88
N GLN A 326 16.96 -8.65 -1.82
CA GLN A 326 16.63 -9.99 -2.28
C GLN A 326 15.44 -10.61 -1.54
N VAL A 327 15.19 -10.16 -0.31
CA VAL A 327 14.06 -10.63 0.55
C VAL A 327 13.19 -9.47 1.01
N MET A 328 12.94 -8.50 0.13
CA MET A 328 12.18 -7.29 0.44
C MET A 328 10.83 -7.58 1.09
N GLY A 329 10.22 -8.73 0.80
CA GLY A 329 8.96 -9.18 1.38
C GLY A 329 8.96 -9.26 2.92
N LEU A 330 10.15 -9.37 3.54
CA LEU A 330 10.31 -9.40 5.00
C LEU A 330 10.50 -8.01 5.64
N GLY A 331 10.50 -6.94 4.83
CA GLY A 331 10.58 -5.55 5.32
C GLY A 331 9.56 -5.20 6.40
N PRO A 332 8.30 -5.68 6.31
CA PRO A 332 7.28 -5.49 7.35
C PRO A 332 7.70 -5.96 8.73
N VAL A 333 8.48 -7.03 8.85
CA VAL A 333 8.94 -7.57 10.13
C VAL A 333 9.75 -6.51 10.90
N VAL A 334 10.72 -5.91 10.22
CA VAL A 334 11.58 -4.87 10.82
C VAL A 334 10.78 -3.60 11.10
N ALA A 335 9.95 -3.17 10.16
CA ALA A 335 9.15 -1.97 10.30
C ALA A 335 8.14 -2.08 11.44
N THR A 336 7.48 -3.24 11.58
CA THR A 336 6.51 -3.49 12.66
C THR A 336 7.18 -3.47 14.03
N LYS A 337 8.33 -4.16 14.21
CA LYS A 337 9.08 -4.12 15.47
C LYS A 337 9.45 -2.68 15.87
N LYS A 338 9.84 -1.83 14.90
CA LYS A 338 10.13 -0.41 15.16
C LYS A 338 8.89 0.40 15.51
N ALA A 339 7.78 0.18 14.80
CA ALA A 339 6.52 0.88 15.07
C ALA A 339 5.96 0.53 16.46
N LEU A 340 6.01 -0.74 16.84
CA LEU A 340 5.61 -1.21 18.16
C LEU A 340 6.50 -0.62 19.26
N LYS A 341 7.83 -0.66 19.08
CA LYS A 341 8.77 -0.01 20.00
C LYS A 341 8.45 1.48 20.18
N HIS A 342 8.15 2.19 19.08
CA HIS A 342 7.75 3.60 19.14
C HIS A 342 6.42 3.79 19.89
N ALA A 343 5.47 2.87 19.72
CA ALA A 343 4.19 2.89 20.42
C ALA A 343 4.27 2.48 21.91
N GLY A 344 5.37 1.87 22.35
CA GLY A 344 5.50 1.25 23.66
C GLY A 344 4.63 0.00 23.81
N LEU A 345 4.44 -0.74 22.73
CA LEU A 345 3.58 -1.93 22.63
C LEU A 345 4.37 -3.15 22.18
N GLU A 346 3.81 -4.33 22.45
CA GLU A 346 4.30 -5.62 21.99
C GLU A 346 3.39 -6.23 20.92
N VAL A 347 3.85 -7.26 20.22
CA VAL A 347 3.08 -7.95 19.16
C VAL A 347 1.77 -8.54 19.72
N GLY A 348 1.78 -8.98 20.98
CA GLY A 348 0.61 -9.55 21.66
C GLY A 348 -0.55 -8.57 21.84
N ASP A 349 -0.26 -7.26 21.87
CA ASP A 349 -1.25 -6.21 22.04
C ASP A 349 -2.06 -5.93 20.76
N ILE A 350 -1.62 -6.44 19.60
CA ILE A 350 -2.28 -6.19 18.31
C ILE A 350 -3.55 -7.03 18.20
N ASP A 351 -4.67 -6.37 17.94
CA ASP A 351 -5.97 -7.01 17.75
C ASP A 351 -6.26 -7.30 16.28
N ARG A 352 -5.92 -6.36 15.37
CA ARG A 352 -6.17 -6.48 13.92
C ARG A 352 -4.98 -5.98 13.11
N VAL A 353 -4.77 -6.62 11.97
CA VAL A 353 -3.67 -6.29 11.06
C VAL A 353 -4.20 -6.14 9.62
N GLU A 354 -3.92 -5.01 8.99
CA GLU A 354 -3.96 -4.86 7.55
C GLU A 354 -2.55 -4.99 7.00
N PHE A 355 -2.26 -6.12 6.43
CA PHE A 355 -0.97 -6.47 5.84
C PHE A 355 -1.09 -6.42 4.32
N ASN A 356 -0.26 -5.63 3.65
CA ASN A 356 -0.28 -5.60 2.19
C ASN A 356 0.12 -6.96 1.60
N GLU A 357 -0.75 -7.55 0.81
CA GLU A 357 -0.52 -8.84 0.16
C GLU A 357 0.10 -8.64 -1.23
N ALA A 358 1.32 -8.12 -1.30
CA ALA A 358 2.02 -8.07 -2.59
C ALA A 358 2.18 -9.49 -3.17
N PHE A 359 2.44 -10.46 -2.29
CA PHE A 359 2.49 -11.91 -2.55
C PHE A 359 2.08 -12.65 -1.28
N ALA A 360 1.38 -13.78 -1.42
CA ALA A 360 1.13 -14.69 -0.29
C ALA A 360 2.46 -15.15 0.34
N ALA A 361 3.47 -15.38 -0.49
CA ALA A 361 4.84 -15.73 -0.12
C ALA A 361 5.51 -14.76 0.86
N GLN A 362 5.05 -13.52 0.91
CA GLN A 362 5.58 -12.48 1.78
C GLN A 362 4.83 -12.40 3.10
N VAL A 363 3.50 -12.50 3.05
CA VAL A 363 2.65 -12.35 4.24
C VAL A 363 2.84 -13.50 5.21
N LEU A 364 2.73 -14.73 4.71
CA LEU A 364 2.81 -15.94 5.53
C LEU A 364 4.08 -16.02 6.41
N PRO A 365 5.29 -15.90 5.86
CA PRO A 365 6.48 -15.94 6.71
C PRO A 365 6.61 -14.70 7.60
N SER A 366 6.19 -13.52 7.14
CA SER A 366 6.28 -12.30 7.96
C SER A 366 5.40 -12.37 9.20
N ILE A 367 4.17 -12.88 9.11
CA ILE A 367 3.30 -13.05 10.28
C ILE A 367 3.85 -14.14 11.23
N ARG A 368 4.46 -15.20 10.70
CA ARG A 368 5.14 -16.24 11.50
C ARG A 368 6.36 -15.69 12.25
N GLU A 369 7.20 -14.91 11.58
CA GLU A 369 8.36 -14.23 12.18
C GLU A 369 7.97 -13.24 13.28
N LEU A 370 6.83 -12.56 13.11
CA LEU A 370 6.26 -11.65 14.11
C LEU A 370 5.51 -12.40 15.23
N GLY A 371 5.00 -13.60 14.98
CA GLY A 371 4.13 -14.31 15.91
C GLY A 371 2.69 -13.80 15.90
N ILE A 372 2.24 -13.26 14.76
CA ILE A 372 0.87 -12.78 14.55
C ILE A 372 0.01 -13.95 14.06
N ALA A 373 -1.14 -14.17 14.68
CA ALA A 373 -2.11 -15.17 14.26
C ALA A 373 -2.78 -14.75 12.94
N GLU A 374 -2.93 -15.70 12.01
CA GLU A 374 -3.45 -15.42 10.66
C GLU A 374 -4.91 -14.93 10.66
N ASP A 375 -5.71 -15.34 11.64
CA ASP A 375 -7.09 -14.91 11.82
C ASP A 375 -7.25 -13.43 12.21
N LYS A 376 -6.17 -12.77 12.66
CA LYS A 376 -6.12 -11.33 12.89
C LYS A 376 -5.83 -10.52 11.63
N VAL A 377 -5.36 -11.17 10.54
CA VAL A 377 -4.82 -10.53 9.35
C VAL A 377 -5.86 -10.44 8.23
N ASN A 378 -6.04 -9.24 7.68
CA ASN A 378 -6.86 -8.97 6.49
C ASN A 378 -8.23 -9.65 6.56
N VAL A 379 -8.94 -9.46 7.67
CA VAL A 379 -10.21 -10.16 7.98
C VAL A 379 -11.34 -9.83 7.00
N ASN A 380 -11.17 -8.81 6.19
CA ASN A 380 -12.09 -8.44 5.12
C ASN A 380 -11.49 -8.65 3.72
N GLY A 381 -10.41 -9.45 3.59
CA GLY A 381 -9.66 -9.61 2.36
C GLY A 381 -8.56 -8.56 2.20
N GLY A 382 -7.58 -8.84 1.35
CA GLY A 382 -6.40 -8.00 1.15
C GLY A 382 -6.07 -7.73 -0.31
N SER A 383 -4.84 -7.32 -0.55
CA SER A 383 -4.42 -6.77 -1.86
C SER A 383 -4.37 -7.80 -2.99
N ILE A 384 -4.31 -9.10 -2.71
CA ILE A 384 -4.45 -10.14 -3.76
C ILE A 384 -5.82 -10.03 -4.41
N ALA A 385 -6.86 -9.80 -3.60
CA ALA A 385 -8.23 -9.65 -4.08
C ALA A 385 -8.57 -8.20 -4.49
N LEU A 386 -8.26 -7.22 -3.64
CA LEU A 386 -8.64 -5.82 -3.83
C LEU A 386 -7.75 -5.11 -4.86
N GLY A 387 -6.47 -5.45 -4.87
CA GLY A 387 -5.47 -4.76 -5.67
C GLY A 387 -4.43 -4.00 -4.85
N HIS A 388 -3.32 -3.67 -5.53
CA HIS A 388 -2.18 -2.97 -4.94
C HIS A 388 -1.70 -1.80 -5.81
N PRO A 389 -2.47 -0.70 -5.92
CA PRO A 389 -1.95 0.52 -6.51
C PRO A 389 -0.85 1.07 -5.59
N LEU A 390 0.43 0.99 -6.04
CA LEU A 390 1.63 1.13 -5.20
C LEU A 390 1.58 2.35 -4.27
N GLY A 391 1.42 3.53 -4.87
CA GLY A 391 1.41 4.80 -4.15
C GLY A 391 0.19 5.00 -3.24
N ALA A 392 -0.93 4.32 -3.52
CA ALA A 392 -2.19 4.49 -2.78
C ALA A 392 -2.37 3.49 -1.63
N THR A 393 -1.67 2.36 -1.64
CA THR A 393 -1.95 1.24 -0.72
C THR A 393 -1.75 1.60 0.74
N GLY A 394 -0.71 2.36 1.08
CA GLY A 394 -0.34 2.59 2.49
C GLY A 394 -1.43 3.31 3.31
N ALA A 395 -2.02 4.36 2.78
CA ALA A 395 -3.10 5.07 3.46
C ALA A 395 -4.37 4.20 3.55
N ARG A 396 -4.65 3.38 2.51
CA ARG A 396 -5.75 2.40 2.54
C ARG A 396 -5.59 1.40 3.69
N LEU A 397 -4.39 0.87 3.92
CA LEU A 397 -4.15 -0.10 5.00
C LEU A 397 -4.49 0.50 6.38
N VAL A 398 -4.04 1.73 6.63
CA VAL A 398 -4.31 2.42 7.90
C VAL A 398 -5.79 2.72 8.07
N LEU A 399 -6.47 3.13 6.98
CA LEU A 399 -7.91 3.38 6.98
C LEU A 399 -8.71 2.11 7.24
N ALA A 400 -8.41 1.03 6.52
CA ALA A 400 -9.14 -0.24 6.62
C ALA A 400 -9.02 -0.84 8.03
N VAL A 401 -7.82 -0.85 8.63
CA VAL A 401 -7.65 -1.35 9.99
C VAL A 401 -8.36 -0.47 11.01
N ALA A 402 -8.42 0.86 10.83
CA ALA A 402 -9.16 1.75 11.73
C ALA A 402 -10.67 1.46 11.71
N HIS A 403 -11.25 1.31 10.52
CA HIS A 403 -12.66 0.94 10.39
C HIS A 403 -12.96 -0.44 10.97
N GLU A 404 -12.07 -1.42 10.75
CA GLU A 404 -12.27 -2.77 11.28
C GLU A 404 -12.21 -2.81 12.81
N LEU A 405 -11.28 -2.09 13.41
CA LEU A 405 -11.20 -1.99 14.88
C LEU A 405 -12.50 -1.43 15.47
N ARG A 406 -13.02 -0.34 14.92
CA ARG A 406 -14.28 0.26 15.38
C ARG A 406 -15.46 -0.68 15.23
N ARG A 407 -15.54 -1.39 14.09
CA ARG A 407 -16.60 -2.35 13.77
C ARG A 407 -16.59 -3.57 14.69
N SER A 408 -15.40 -4.06 15.02
CA SER A 408 -15.22 -5.26 15.85
C SER A 408 -15.10 -4.98 17.35
N GLY A 409 -15.09 -3.71 17.78
CA GLY A 409 -14.89 -3.33 19.18
C GLY A 409 -13.48 -3.61 19.71
N ASN A 410 -12.50 -3.70 18.81
CA ASN A 410 -11.08 -3.89 19.12
C ASN A 410 -10.36 -2.55 19.21
N LYS A 411 -9.16 -2.53 19.83
CA LYS A 411 -8.46 -1.28 20.13
C LYS A 411 -7.20 -1.03 19.31
N ILE A 412 -6.30 -2.01 19.22
CA ILE A 412 -4.96 -1.83 18.64
C ILE A 412 -4.89 -2.44 17.25
N GLY A 413 -4.52 -1.63 16.29
CA GLY A 413 -4.36 -2.05 14.89
C GLY A 413 -3.00 -1.76 14.32
N LEU A 414 -2.62 -2.56 13.35
CA LEU A 414 -1.39 -2.46 12.60
C LEU A 414 -1.69 -2.39 11.10
N GLY A 415 -1.27 -1.30 10.43
CA GLY A 415 -1.12 -1.25 8.98
C GLY A 415 0.33 -1.47 8.62
N THR A 416 0.67 -2.46 7.77
CA THR A 416 2.05 -2.77 7.41
C THR A 416 2.19 -3.24 5.97
N GLN A 417 3.32 -2.92 5.35
CA GLN A 417 3.62 -3.33 3.97
C GLN A 417 5.10 -3.42 3.67
N CYS A 418 5.43 -4.30 2.71
CA CYS A 418 6.74 -4.34 2.09
C CYS A 418 6.91 -3.20 1.09
N ILE A 419 8.15 -2.87 0.80
CA ILE A 419 8.53 -1.81 -0.13
C ILE A 419 9.67 -2.31 -1.00
N GLY A 420 9.60 -2.08 -2.29
CA GLY A 420 10.67 -2.40 -3.22
C GLY A 420 12.04 -1.89 -2.77
N ALA A 421 13.11 -2.53 -3.22
CA ALA A 421 14.49 -2.27 -2.83
C ALA A 421 14.84 -2.61 -1.37
N GLY A 422 14.10 -3.53 -0.74
CA GLY A 422 14.45 -4.06 0.58
C GLY A 422 14.01 -3.18 1.74
N MET A 423 12.78 -2.71 1.75
CA MET A 423 12.24 -1.87 2.82
C MET A 423 10.87 -2.36 3.30
N GLY A 424 10.46 -1.89 4.48
CA GLY A 424 9.11 -2.02 5.02
C GLY A 424 8.69 -0.74 5.73
N ILE A 425 7.37 -0.56 5.89
CA ILE A 425 6.77 0.56 6.62
C ILE A 425 5.54 0.08 7.38
N SER A 426 5.34 0.61 8.57
CA SER A 426 4.26 0.20 9.47
C SER A 426 3.72 1.37 10.30
N THR A 427 2.43 1.36 10.52
CA THR A 427 1.72 2.31 11.40
C THR A 427 0.90 1.54 12.42
N VAL A 428 1.09 1.84 13.70
CA VAL A 428 0.26 1.33 14.81
C VAL A 428 -0.74 2.41 15.18
N ILE A 429 -1.99 2.02 15.30
CA ILE A 429 -3.10 2.90 15.66
C ILE A 429 -3.88 2.36 16.85
N GLU A 430 -4.58 3.25 17.52
CA GLU A 430 -5.45 2.90 18.64
C GLU A 430 -6.81 3.61 18.50
N VAL A 431 -7.89 2.84 18.55
CA VAL A 431 -9.25 3.40 18.67
C VAL A 431 -9.40 4.01 20.04
N MET A 432 -9.89 5.24 20.06
CA MET A 432 -10.15 5.97 21.32
C MET A 432 -11.56 5.62 21.84
N ASP A 433 -11.68 5.58 23.18
CA ASP A 433 -12.96 5.36 23.87
C ASP A 433 -13.90 6.53 23.67
#